data_6127569712960137c288b88b6762a074
#
_entry.id   6127569712960137c288b88b6762a074
#
_cell.length_a   1.000
_cell.length_b   1.000
_cell.length_c   1.000
_cell.angle_alpha   90.00
_cell.angle_beta   90.00
_cell.angle_gamma   90.00
#
_symmetry.space_group_name_H-M   'P 1'
#
loop_
_entity.id
_entity.type
_entity.pdbx_description
1 polymer ?
#
loop_
_entity_poly.entity_id
_entity_poly.type
_entity_poly.pdbx_seq_one_letter_code
_entity_poly.pdbx_strand_id
1 'polypeptide(L)'
;MTVVNGGGGEPACEPSNLRGMRILLVEDSWQLGIALKSLLRSFDAEVDGPVATTMDAEHLIAQHVPDAAVVDINLRQGERSYGLIDRLIGQGVPVVVTSGYSDLPMVSAKAHILEKPISEEKLIAILRSVADTH
;
A
#
# COMPACT_ATOMS: atom_id res chain seq x y z
N MET A 1 -23.58 15.93 -21.80
CA MET A 1 -22.91 15.33 -21.57
C MET A 1 -22.63 15.07 -21.43
N THR A 2 -22.72 15.43 -21.52
CA THR A 2 -22.01 14.91 -21.28
C THR A 2 -21.62 14.82 -21.22
N VAL A 3 -21.71 15.22 -21.29
CA VAL A 3 -20.92 14.77 -21.04
C VAL A 3 -20.49 14.74 -21.01
N VAL A 4 -20.65 15.10 -21.18
CA VAL A 4 -19.90 14.67 -20.96
C VAL A 4 -19.52 14.63 -21.02
N ASN A 5 -19.63 14.96 -21.27
CA ASN A 5 -18.90 14.54 -21.13
C ASN A 5 -18.55 14.40 -21.20
N GLY A 6 -18.75 14.86 -21.48
CA GLY A 6 -18.06 14.39 -21.29
C GLY A 6 -17.72 14.30 -21.35
N GLY A 7 -17.77 14.64 -21.50
CA GLY A 7 -17.12 14.23 -21.21
C GLY A 7 -16.70 14.10 -21.20
N GLY A 8 -16.65 14.25 -21.27
CA GLY A 8 -15.95 13.87 -20.90
C GLY A 8 -15.34 13.75 -20.83
N GLY A 9 -15.13 13.74 -20.93
CA GLY A 9 -14.35 13.41 -20.53
C GLY A 9 -13.72 13.42 -20.29
N GLU A 10 -13.51 13.38 -20.10
CA GLU A 10 -12.77 13.37 -19.58
C GLU A 10 -12.15 12.89 -19.29
N PRO A 11 -11.82 12.79 -19.18
CA PRO A 11 -11.24 12.32 -18.81
C PRO A 11 -10.46 11.73 -18.54
N ALA A 12 -10.60 11.90 -18.86
CA ALA A 12 -9.76 10.90 -19.15
C ALA A 12 -8.63 10.63 -18.31
N CYS A 13 -7.75 10.94 -18.24
CA CYS A 13 -6.67 10.61 -17.41
C CYS A 13 -7.02 10.91 -16.02
N GLU A 14 -7.67 9.96 -15.41
CA GLU A 14 -7.98 10.07 -14.01
C GLU A 14 -6.73 9.90 -13.20
N PRO A 15 -6.18 10.96 -12.63
CA PRO A 15 -4.96 10.84 -11.88
C PRO A 15 -5.12 10.05 -10.58
N SER A 16 -6.35 9.77 -10.18
CA SER A 16 -6.59 9.01 -8.96
C SER A 16 -6.57 7.51 -9.16
N ASN A 17 -6.42 7.08 -10.40
CA ASN A 17 -6.56 5.68 -10.72
C ASN A 17 -5.26 4.91 -10.45
N LEU A 18 -5.37 3.79 -9.75
CA LEU A 18 -4.25 2.90 -9.47
C LEU A 18 -4.29 1.66 -10.34
N ARG A 19 -4.96 1.74 -11.48
CA ARG A 19 -5.17 0.60 -12.37
C ARG A 19 -3.85 -0.02 -12.79
N GLY A 20 -3.81 -1.34 -12.73
CA GLY A 20 -2.63 -2.09 -13.11
C GLY A 20 -1.59 -2.22 -12.01
N MET A 21 -1.80 -1.57 -10.89
CA MET A 21 -0.88 -1.63 -9.77
C MET A 21 -1.28 -2.77 -8.84
N ARG A 22 -0.32 -3.65 -8.56
CA ARG A 22 -0.53 -4.72 -7.58
C ARG A 22 0.11 -4.34 -6.28
N ILE A 23 -0.69 -4.31 -5.22
CA ILE A 23 -0.26 -3.81 -3.92
C ILE A 23 -0.32 -4.92 -2.90
N LEU A 24 0.79 -5.16 -2.22
CA LEU A 24 0.85 -6.09 -1.11
C LEU A 24 0.40 -5.36 0.15
N LEU A 25 -0.52 -5.95 0.89
CA LEU A 25 -1.06 -5.34 2.10
C LEU A 25 -0.76 -6.24 3.30
N VAL A 26 0.02 -5.72 4.24
CA VAL A 26 0.41 -6.46 5.45
C VAL A 26 -0.11 -5.69 6.66
N GLU A 27 -1.12 -6.26 7.32
CA GLU A 27 -1.81 -5.60 8.42
C GLU A 27 -2.49 -6.67 9.25
N ASP A 28 -2.21 -6.70 10.56
CA ASP A 28 -2.78 -7.76 11.40
C ASP A 28 -4.17 -7.44 11.92
N SER A 29 -4.60 -6.18 11.87
CA SER A 29 -5.97 -5.84 12.20
C SER A 29 -6.86 -6.19 11.03
N TRP A 30 -7.73 -7.18 11.22
CA TRP A 30 -8.62 -7.61 10.15
C TRP A 30 -9.49 -6.47 9.65
N GLN A 31 -10.05 -5.69 10.58
CA GLN A 31 -10.94 -4.60 10.20
C GLN A 31 -10.22 -3.55 9.38
N LEU A 32 -9.05 -3.14 9.82
CA LEU A 32 -8.28 -2.13 9.09
C LEU A 32 -7.82 -2.69 7.75
N GLY A 33 -7.38 -3.94 7.74
CA GLY A 33 -6.91 -4.57 6.50
C GLY A 33 -7.99 -4.62 5.45
N ILE A 34 -9.21 -5.02 5.84
CA ILE A 34 -10.32 -5.09 4.90
C ILE A 34 -10.70 -3.69 4.41
N ALA A 35 -10.69 -2.71 5.32
CA ALA A 35 -11.01 -1.34 4.92
C ALA A 35 -10.00 -0.80 3.91
N LEU A 36 -8.72 -1.04 4.15
CA LEU A 36 -7.68 -0.61 3.23
C LEU A 36 -7.77 -1.32 1.88
N LYS A 37 -8.06 -2.62 1.92
CA LYS A 37 -8.23 -3.38 0.68
C LYS A 37 -9.38 -2.80 -0.15
N SER A 38 -10.50 -2.54 0.49
CA SER A 38 -11.66 -1.94 -0.18
C SER A 38 -11.30 -0.61 -0.81
N LEU A 39 -10.60 0.22 -0.05
CA LEU A 39 -10.19 1.53 -0.55
C LEU A 39 -9.32 1.40 -1.78
N LEU A 40 -8.30 0.54 -1.71
CA LEU A 40 -7.36 0.40 -2.82
C LEU A 40 -8.05 -0.16 -4.05
N ARG A 41 -8.94 -1.13 -3.85
CA ARG A 41 -9.68 -1.71 -4.98
C ARG A 41 -10.63 -0.70 -5.60
N SER A 42 -11.14 0.23 -4.82
CA SER A 42 -12.01 1.27 -5.38
C SER A 42 -11.26 2.21 -6.32
N PHE A 43 -9.93 2.20 -6.24
CA PHE A 43 -9.08 2.94 -7.18
C PHE A 43 -8.49 2.01 -8.24
N ASP A 44 -9.06 0.83 -8.40
CA ASP A 44 -8.73 -0.15 -9.43
C ASP A 44 -7.38 -0.84 -9.24
N ALA A 45 -6.82 -0.79 -8.05
CA ALA A 45 -5.62 -1.56 -7.74
C ALA A 45 -5.99 -3.02 -7.49
N GLU A 46 -5.04 -3.91 -7.74
CA GLU A 46 -5.14 -5.29 -7.30
C GLU A 46 -4.43 -5.42 -5.97
N VAL A 47 -5.02 -6.14 -5.04
CA VAL A 47 -4.51 -6.22 -3.68
C VAL A 47 -4.25 -7.67 -3.30
N ASP A 48 -3.01 -7.95 -2.90
CA ASP A 48 -2.65 -9.23 -2.30
C ASP A 48 -2.67 -9.05 -0.79
N GLY A 49 -3.50 -9.78 -0.12
CA GLY A 49 -3.71 -9.66 1.32
C GLY A 49 -5.10 -9.16 1.64
N PRO A 50 -5.33 -8.68 2.85
CA PRO A 50 -4.32 -8.46 3.90
C PRO A 50 -3.80 -9.75 4.50
N VAL A 51 -2.50 -9.78 4.77
CA VAL A 51 -1.89 -10.87 5.52
C VAL A 51 -1.36 -10.30 6.84
N ALA A 52 -1.27 -11.17 7.84
CA ALA A 52 -1.02 -10.72 9.21
C ALA A 52 0.42 -10.96 9.67
N THR A 53 1.22 -11.67 8.89
CA THR A 53 2.57 -12.02 9.29
C THR A 53 3.54 -11.79 8.16
N THR A 54 4.83 -11.66 8.51
CA THR A 54 5.86 -11.50 7.48
C THR A 54 6.02 -12.78 6.67
N MET A 55 5.81 -13.93 7.29
CA MET A 55 5.91 -15.20 6.57
C MET A 55 4.87 -15.29 5.45
N ASP A 56 3.63 -14.94 5.76
CA ASP A 56 2.58 -14.96 4.75
C ASP A 56 2.86 -13.95 3.65
N ALA A 57 3.39 -12.78 4.02
CA ALA A 57 3.75 -11.77 3.05
C ALA A 57 4.85 -12.29 2.12
N GLU A 58 5.84 -12.98 2.67
CA GLU A 58 6.93 -13.50 1.86
C GLU A 58 6.47 -14.58 0.90
N HIS A 59 5.48 -15.38 1.31
CA HIS A 59 4.90 -16.36 0.40
C HIS A 59 4.24 -15.66 -0.80
N LEU A 60 3.56 -14.55 -0.56
CA LEU A 60 2.93 -13.81 -1.66
C LEU A 60 3.98 -13.19 -2.57
N ILE A 61 5.04 -12.64 -1.99
CA ILE A 61 6.11 -12.03 -2.78
C ILE A 61 6.79 -13.06 -3.66
N ALA A 62 6.96 -14.28 -3.14
CA ALA A 62 7.58 -15.36 -3.90
C ALA A 62 6.76 -15.72 -5.12
N GLN A 63 5.44 -15.60 -5.03
CA GLN A 63 4.56 -15.88 -6.15
C GLN A 63 4.52 -14.72 -7.14
N HIS A 64 4.59 -13.50 -6.63
CA HIS A 64 4.40 -12.32 -7.46
C HIS A 64 4.95 -11.10 -6.74
N VAL A 65 5.99 -10.49 -7.26
CA VAL A 65 6.55 -9.29 -6.67
C VAL A 65 5.57 -8.14 -6.89
N PRO A 66 5.17 -7.45 -5.82
CA PRO A 66 4.19 -6.38 -5.98
C PRO A 66 4.81 -5.12 -6.57
N ASP A 67 3.95 -4.23 -7.04
CA ASP A 67 4.38 -2.92 -7.53
C ASP A 67 4.57 -1.94 -6.40
N ALA A 68 3.89 -2.16 -5.28
CA ALA A 68 4.03 -1.36 -4.08
C ALA A 68 3.55 -2.20 -2.90
N ALA A 69 3.89 -1.77 -1.69
CA ALA A 69 3.46 -2.47 -0.49
C ALA A 69 3.02 -1.48 0.57
N VAL A 70 1.98 -1.86 1.32
CA VAL A 70 1.53 -1.13 2.51
C VAL A 70 1.73 -2.08 3.68
N VAL A 71 2.64 -1.74 4.59
CA VAL A 71 3.10 -2.67 5.61
C VAL A 71 3.05 -2.02 6.98
N ASP A 72 2.34 -2.66 7.91
CA ASP A 72 2.32 -2.23 9.30
C ASP A 72 3.62 -2.67 9.98
N ILE A 73 4.22 -1.78 10.76
CA ILE A 73 5.43 -2.11 11.51
C ILE A 73 5.13 -3.18 12.56
N ASN A 74 4.03 -3.02 13.28
CA ASN A 74 3.69 -3.92 14.38
C ASN A 74 2.69 -4.97 13.92
N LEU A 75 3.12 -6.22 13.95
CA LEU A 75 2.27 -7.31 13.54
C LEU A 75 1.92 -8.18 14.74
N ARG A 76 1.19 -9.26 14.48
CA ARG A 76 0.68 -10.15 15.51
C ARG A 76 1.80 -10.73 16.36
N GLN A 77 1.53 -10.86 17.67
CA GLN A 77 2.44 -11.48 18.63
C GLN A 77 3.77 -10.74 18.75
N GLY A 78 3.73 -9.42 18.57
CA GLY A 78 4.94 -8.62 18.74
C GLY A 78 5.90 -8.67 17.59
N GLU A 79 5.52 -9.30 16.50
CA GLU A 79 6.37 -9.34 15.32
C GLU A 79 6.57 -7.95 14.74
N ARG A 80 7.78 -7.64 14.36
CA ARG A 80 8.10 -6.39 13.68
C ARG A 80 8.45 -6.68 12.24
N SER A 81 8.04 -5.80 11.35
CA SER A 81 8.17 -6.06 9.91
C SER A 81 9.38 -5.39 9.28
N TYR A 82 10.35 -4.96 10.09
CA TYR A 82 11.51 -4.23 9.56
C TYR A 82 12.27 -5.01 8.49
N GLY A 83 12.49 -6.30 8.72
CA GLY A 83 13.21 -7.12 7.75
C GLY A 83 12.46 -7.23 6.44
N LEU A 84 11.15 -7.38 6.52
CA LEU A 84 10.32 -7.44 5.33
C LEU A 84 10.38 -6.12 4.55
N ILE A 85 10.30 -5.01 5.27
CA ILE A 85 10.36 -3.69 4.64
C ILE A 85 11.70 -3.51 3.91
N ASP A 86 12.80 -3.85 4.58
CA ASP A 86 14.13 -3.73 3.98
C ASP A 86 14.25 -4.61 2.75
N ARG A 87 13.70 -5.82 2.81
CA ARG A 87 13.74 -6.73 1.68
C ARG A 87 12.99 -6.17 0.47
N LEU A 88 11.81 -5.62 0.71
CA LEU A 88 11.01 -5.04 -0.37
C LEU A 88 11.73 -3.86 -1.00
N ILE A 89 12.28 -2.98 -0.16
CA ILE A 89 13.02 -1.83 -0.66
C ILE A 89 14.24 -2.30 -1.47
N GLY A 90 14.91 -3.33 -0.99
CA GLY A 90 16.06 -3.90 -1.70
C GLY A 90 15.69 -4.47 -3.06
N GLN A 91 14.44 -4.88 -3.25
CA GLN A 91 13.95 -5.38 -4.52
C GLN A 91 13.38 -4.27 -5.40
N GLY A 92 13.48 -3.02 -4.96
CA GLY A 92 12.97 -1.90 -5.72
C GLY A 92 11.48 -1.66 -5.55
N VAL A 93 10.86 -2.27 -4.55
CA VAL A 93 9.42 -2.11 -4.32
C VAL A 93 9.21 -0.93 -3.38
N PRO A 94 8.46 0.10 -3.80
CA PRO A 94 8.13 1.20 -2.91
C PRO A 94 7.24 0.71 -1.76
N VAL A 95 7.55 1.16 -0.54
CA VAL A 95 6.83 0.70 0.65
C VAL A 95 6.25 1.88 1.38
N VAL A 96 4.96 1.78 1.71
CA VAL A 96 4.30 2.70 2.63
C VAL A 96 4.23 1.98 3.97
N VAL A 97 4.92 2.52 4.96
CA VAL A 97 4.96 1.91 6.29
C VAL A 97 3.95 2.60 7.18
N THR A 98 3.04 1.83 7.75
CA THR A 98 2.09 2.38 8.71
C THR A 98 2.60 2.11 10.11
N SER A 99 2.49 3.10 10.98
CA SER A 99 3.01 2.96 12.33
C SER A 99 2.09 3.60 13.33
N GLY A 100 2.07 3.03 14.54
CA GLY A 100 1.33 3.61 15.62
C GLY A 100 2.09 4.77 16.23
N TYR A 101 1.42 5.44 17.12
CA TYR A 101 1.92 6.64 17.72
C TYR A 101 3.28 6.48 18.41
N SER A 102 3.48 5.33 19.06
CA SER A 102 4.69 5.12 19.85
C SER A 102 5.83 4.48 19.05
N ASP A 103 5.60 4.17 17.78
CA ASP A 103 6.62 3.49 16.99
C ASP A 103 7.56 4.51 16.39
N LEU A 104 8.83 4.39 16.73
CA LEU A 104 9.84 5.21 16.09
C LEU A 104 10.39 4.42 14.92
N PRO A 105 10.33 4.97 13.74
CA PRO A 105 10.72 4.21 12.56
C PRO A 105 12.21 3.98 12.52
N MET A 106 12.57 2.71 12.55
CA MET A 106 13.93 2.30 12.28
C MET A 106 13.98 1.78 10.85
N VAL A 107 13.23 2.43 9.99
CA VAL A 107 13.11 2.00 8.60
C VAL A 107 13.97 2.87 7.72
N SER A 108 14.22 2.35 6.53
CA SER A 108 14.99 3.07 5.53
C SER A 108 14.37 4.42 5.22
N ALA A 109 15.20 5.43 4.93
CA ALA A 109 14.72 6.73 4.50
C ALA A 109 13.95 6.64 3.18
N LYS A 110 14.06 5.52 2.48
CA LYS A 110 13.33 5.33 1.22
C LYS A 110 11.87 4.93 1.44
N ALA A 111 11.52 4.53 2.65
CA ALA A 111 10.13 4.17 2.93
C ALA A 111 9.31 5.43 3.17
N HIS A 112 8.05 5.37 2.76
CA HIS A 112 7.08 6.41 3.08
C HIS A 112 6.40 6.04 4.38
N ILE A 113 6.38 6.93 5.35
CA ILE A 113 5.83 6.62 6.67
C ILE A 113 4.51 7.33 6.84
N LEU A 114 3.50 6.59 7.29
CA LEU A 114 2.16 7.10 7.47
C LEU A 114 1.68 6.69 8.85
N GLU A 115 1.48 7.67 9.73
CA GLU A 115 1.05 7.39 11.10
C GLU A 115 -0.42 7.05 11.18
N LYS A 116 -0.75 6.18 12.12
CA LYS A 116 -2.15 5.85 12.39
C LYS A 116 -2.75 6.94 13.28
N PRO A 117 -4.02 7.29 13.11
CA PRO A 117 -4.96 6.71 12.16
C PRO A 117 -4.62 7.12 10.73
N ILE A 118 -4.77 6.17 9.82
CA ILE A 118 -4.33 6.35 8.45
C ILE A 118 -5.26 7.30 7.70
N SER A 119 -4.68 8.33 7.09
CA SER A 119 -5.42 9.21 6.20
C SER A 119 -5.52 8.53 4.83
N GLU A 120 -6.74 8.26 4.40
CA GLU A 120 -6.97 7.63 3.11
C GLU A 120 -6.45 8.52 1.99
N GLU A 121 -6.67 9.82 2.10
CA GLU A 121 -6.19 10.78 1.12
C GLU A 121 -4.68 10.73 0.96
N LYS A 122 -3.96 10.70 2.09
CA LYS A 122 -2.51 10.68 2.04
C LYS A 122 -2.00 9.38 1.46
N LEU A 123 -2.64 8.26 1.84
CA LEU A 123 -2.24 6.96 1.32
C LEU A 123 -2.38 6.92 -0.20
N ILE A 124 -3.53 7.34 -0.70
CA ILE A 124 -3.76 7.31 -2.15
C ILE A 124 -2.81 8.27 -2.86
N ALA A 125 -2.53 9.43 -2.27
CA ALA A 125 -1.61 10.39 -2.87
C ALA A 125 -0.21 9.81 -3.00
N ILE A 126 0.27 9.10 -1.96
CA ILE A 126 1.58 8.48 -2.01
C ILE A 126 1.61 7.41 -3.09
N LEU A 127 0.58 6.57 -3.15
CA LEU A 127 0.56 5.48 -4.12
C LEU A 127 0.46 6.00 -5.55
N ARG A 128 -0.27 7.08 -5.77
CA ARG A 128 -0.31 7.71 -7.10
C ARG A 128 1.05 8.25 -7.50
N SER A 129 1.73 8.87 -6.55
CA SER A 129 3.06 9.39 -6.79
C SER A 129 4.02 8.29 -7.21
N VAL A 130 3.93 7.14 -6.53
CA VAL A 130 4.74 5.98 -6.85
C VAL A 130 4.38 5.42 -8.22
N ALA A 131 3.09 5.33 -8.54
CA ALA A 131 2.65 4.83 -9.83
C ALA A 131 3.16 5.70 -10.98
N ASP A 132 3.21 7.00 -10.76
CA ASP A 132 3.65 7.93 -11.80
C ASP A 132 5.14 7.80 -12.11
N THR A 133 5.93 7.26 -11.18
CA THR A 133 7.36 7.10 -11.40
C THR A 133 7.71 5.71 -11.93
N HIS A 134 6.74 4.87 -12.10
CA HIS A 134 6.94 3.54 -12.69
C HIS A 134 6.93 3.61 -14.22
#